data_d917d3d9207a7f4bd35d01d82a7477e1
#
_entry.id   d917d3d9207a7f4bd35d01d82a7477e1
#
_cell.length_a   1.000
_cell.length_b   1.000
_cell.length_c   1.000
_cell.angle_alpha   90.00
_cell.angle_beta   90.00
_cell.angle_gamma   90.00
#
_symmetry.space_group_name_H-M   'P 1'
#
loop_
_entity.id
_entity.type
_entity.pdbx_description
1 polymer ?
#
loop_
_entity_poly.entity_id
_entity_poly.type
_entity_poly.pdbx_seq_one_letter_code
_entity_poly.pdbx_strand_id
1 'polypeptide(L)'
;MWQCPKCKREFQKKKQSHSCTCYPLENHFEGKERGKELFIDLKIKIVKNIGPVKIESLPCCIHFVSSYTFAACWATKIGINIDFSSEKEIQIKRKHKVNRLSANRYVYYMDISSENEIDSELIGWLKDSYHLKNIENKEQLLA
;
A
#
# COMPACT_ATOMS: atom_id res chain seq x y z
N MET A 1 5.27 15.43 -11.92
CA MET A 1 3.92 14.93 -11.63
C MET A 1 2.91 16.07 -11.61
N TRP A 2 1.69 15.78 -11.96
CA TRP A 2 0.61 16.76 -11.93
C TRP A 2 -0.27 16.54 -10.69
N GLN A 3 -0.59 17.61 -9.97
CA GLN A 3 -1.50 17.55 -8.83
C GLN A 3 -2.87 18.13 -9.25
N CYS A 4 -3.91 17.33 -9.04
CA CYS A 4 -5.27 17.76 -9.33
C CYS A 4 -5.69 18.89 -8.37
N PRO A 5 -6.13 20.06 -8.87
CA PRO A 5 -6.52 21.18 -8.00
C PRO A 5 -7.78 20.89 -7.18
N LYS A 6 -8.61 19.94 -7.60
CA LYS A 6 -9.85 19.59 -6.89
C LYS A 6 -9.61 18.60 -5.76
N CYS A 7 -9.00 17.44 -6.05
CA CYS A 7 -8.83 16.37 -5.06
C CYS A 7 -7.44 16.34 -4.43
N LYS A 8 -6.52 17.17 -4.93
CA LYS A 8 -5.12 17.28 -4.44
C LYS A 8 -4.28 16.02 -4.62
N ARG A 9 -4.78 15.03 -5.35
CA ARG A 9 -4.02 13.81 -5.65
C ARG A 9 -2.99 14.09 -6.75
N GLU A 10 -1.88 13.37 -6.70
CA GLU A 10 -0.81 13.47 -7.69
C GLU A 10 -0.90 12.36 -8.71
N PHE A 11 -0.68 12.70 -9.98
CA PHE A 11 -0.73 11.77 -11.11
C PHE A 11 0.49 11.97 -11.98
N GLN A 12 0.92 10.92 -12.66
CA GLN A 12 2.07 11.00 -13.56
C GLN A 12 1.77 11.81 -14.82
N LYS A 13 0.54 11.73 -15.31
CA LYS A 13 0.11 12.45 -16.52
C LYS A 13 -0.67 13.71 -16.13
N LYS A 14 -0.36 14.81 -16.82
CA LYS A 14 -1.10 16.06 -16.65
C LYS A 14 -2.56 15.84 -17.07
N LYS A 15 -3.49 16.31 -16.23
CA LYS A 15 -4.93 16.16 -16.44
C LYS A 15 -5.37 14.70 -16.62
N GLN A 16 -4.70 13.77 -15.97
CA GLN A 16 -5.05 12.36 -16.01
C GLN A 16 -6.49 12.16 -15.55
N SER A 17 -7.26 11.39 -16.32
CA SER A 17 -8.64 11.06 -15.99
C SER A 17 -8.72 10.30 -14.67
N HIS A 18 -9.58 10.74 -13.76
CA HIS A 18 -9.77 10.13 -12.45
C HIS A 18 -11.05 10.65 -11.81
N SER A 19 -11.51 9.97 -10.77
CA SER A 19 -12.59 10.49 -9.94
C SER A 19 -12.01 11.45 -8.90
N CYS A 20 -12.53 12.67 -8.87
CA CYS A 20 -12.12 13.68 -7.89
C CYS A 20 -12.83 13.55 -6.54
N THR A 21 -13.49 12.43 -6.30
CA THR A 21 -14.19 12.20 -5.04
C THR A 21 -13.21 12.16 -3.90
N CYS A 22 -13.40 13.05 -2.94
CA CYS A 22 -12.63 13.05 -1.70
C CYS A 22 -13.28 12.07 -0.73
N TYR A 23 -12.53 11.07 -0.27
CA TYR A 23 -12.98 10.11 0.73
C TYR A 23 -12.18 10.30 2.00
N PRO A 24 -12.76 10.86 3.07
CA PRO A 24 -12.02 11.10 4.31
C PRO A 24 -11.47 9.81 4.89
N LEU A 25 -10.21 9.84 5.31
CA LEU A 25 -9.54 8.67 5.87
C LEU A 25 -10.31 8.05 7.03
N GLU A 26 -10.88 8.89 7.89
CA GLU A 26 -11.64 8.42 9.06
C GLU A 26 -12.85 7.56 8.69
N ASN A 27 -13.40 7.73 7.49
CA ASN A 27 -14.54 6.93 7.05
C ASN A 27 -14.20 5.44 6.93
N HIS A 28 -12.92 5.10 6.66
CA HIS A 28 -12.48 3.71 6.61
C HIS A 28 -12.56 3.02 7.96
N PHE A 29 -12.48 3.78 9.04
CA PHE A 29 -12.38 3.25 10.39
C PHE A 29 -13.69 3.31 11.18
N GLU A 30 -14.75 3.78 10.57
CA GLU A 30 -16.05 3.86 11.23
C GLU A 30 -16.54 2.47 11.63
N GLY A 31 -16.72 2.26 12.94
CA GLY A 31 -17.05 0.95 13.48
C GLY A 31 -15.92 -0.07 13.42
N LYS A 32 -14.68 0.37 13.15
CA LYS A 32 -13.51 -0.51 12.95
C LYS A 32 -12.31 0.02 13.72
N GLU A 33 -12.44 0.18 15.03
CA GLU A 33 -11.38 0.74 15.88
C GLU A 33 -10.10 -0.08 15.84
N ARG A 34 -10.24 -1.42 15.83
CA ARG A 34 -9.08 -2.31 15.76
C ARG A 34 -8.32 -2.12 14.43
N GLY A 35 -9.05 -1.95 13.34
CA GLY A 35 -8.45 -1.64 12.04
C GLY A 35 -7.68 -0.33 12.07
N LYS A 36 -8.22 0.69 12.73
CA LYS A 36 -7.55 1.98 12.87
C LYS A 36 -6.25 1.85 13.66
N GLU A 37 -6.26 1.14 14.77
CA GLU A 37 -5.07 0.92 15.60
C GLU A 37 -3.95 0.27 14.80
N LEU A 38 -4.28 -0.79 14.06
CA LEU A 38 -3.30 -1.53 13.26
C LEU A 38 -2.81 -0.72 12.06
N PHE A 39 -3.69 0.07 11.44
CA PHE A 39 -3.28 0.98 10.37
C PHE A 39 -2.26 2.00 10.86
N ILE A 40 -2.50 2.60 12.00
CA ILE A 40 -1.59 3.59 12.59
C ILE A 40 -0.24 2.94 12.90
N ASP A 41 -0.24 1.76 13.51
CA ASP A 41 0.99 1.03 13.83
C ASP A 41 1.76 0.67 12.56
N LEU A 42 1.08 0.20 11.54
CA LEU A 42 1.68 -0.12 10.25
C LEU A 42 2.33 1.11 9.61
N LYS A 43 1.61 2.22 9.57
CA LYS A 43 2.13 3.47 9.00
C LYS A 43 3.39 3.94 9.72
N ILE A 44 3.38 3.92 11.05
CA ILE A 44 4.54 4.31 11.86
C ILE A 44 5.74 3.43 11.53
N LYS A 45 5.55 2.13 11.46
CA LYS A 45 6.63 1.17 11.16
C LYS A 45 7.16 1.34 9.74
N ILE A 46 6.30 1.63 8.78
CA ILE A 46 6.73 1.89 7.39
C ILE A 46 7.61 3.14 7.34
N VAL A 47 7.16 4.24 7.92
CA VAL A 47 7.92 5.50 7.91
C VAL A 47 9.27 5.32 8.61
N LYS A 48 9.29 4.61 9.73
CA LYS A 48 10.50 4.41 10.52
C LYS A 48 11.52 3.48 9.83
N ASN A 49 11.06 2.41 9.18
CA ASN A 49 11.94 1.34 8.69
C ASN A 49 12.15 1.34 7.18
N ILE A 50 11.27 1.98 6.42
CA ILE A 50 11.32 1.96 4.95
C ILE A 50 11.62 3.34 4.40
N GLY A 51 10.78 4.31 4.68
CA GLY A 51 10.97 5.66 4.19
C GLY A 51 9.67 6.46 4.13
N PRO A 52 9.73 7.69 3.56
CA PRO A 52 8.57 8.55 3.45
C PRO A 52 7.44 7.89 2.66
N VAL A 53 6.22 8.10 3.12
CA VAL A 53 5.03 7.55 2.49
C VAL A 53 3.91 8.57 2.49
N LYS A 54 3.15 8.60 1.39
CA LYS A 54 1.92 9.37 1.29
C LYS A 54 0.75 8.40 1.44
N ILE A 55 -0.31 8.86 2.07
CA ILE A 55 -1.54 8.07 2.24
C ILE A 55 -2.60 8.62 1.30
N GLU A 56 -3.11 7.76 0.43
CA GLU A 56 -4.26 8.09 -0.42
C GLU A 56 -5.48 7.32 0.06
N SER A 57 -6.52 8.05 0.47
CA SER A 57 -7.77 7.46 0.91
C SER A 57 -8.75 7.41 -0.25
N LEU A 58 -9.14 6.21 -0.64
CA LEU A 58 -10.09 5.96 -1.72
C LEU A 58 -11.32 5.25 -1.15
N PRO A 59 -12.48 5.31 -1.82
CA PRO A 59 -13.66 4.59 -1.32
C PRO A 59 -13.45 3.09 -1.12
N CYS A 60 -12.60 2.47 -1.94
CA CYS A 60 -12.35 1.02 -1.87
C CYS A 60 -11.30 0.63 -0.84
N CYS A 61 -10.30 1.47 -0.61
CA CYS A 61 -9.11 1.09 0.18
C CYS A 61 -8.21 2.28 0.46
N ILE A 62 -7.15 2.04 1.22
CA ILE A 62 -6.15 3.04 1.55
C ILE A 62 -4.85 2.65 0.83
N HIS A 63 -4.28 3.55 0.05
CA HIS A 63 -3.03 3.32 -0.66
C HIS A 63 -1.83 3.92 0.09
N PHE A 64 -0.75 3.16 0.15
CA PHE A 64 0.54 3.64 0.61
C PHE A 64 1.38 3.96 -0.63
N VAL A 65 1.76 5.23 -0.77
CA VAL A 65 2.38 5.74 -1.99
C VAL A 65 3.75 6.32 -1.70
N SER A 66 4.74 5.90 -2.47
CA SER A 66 6.04 6.57 -2.58
C SER A 66 6.05 7.35 -3.90
N SER A 67 6.77 6.89 -4.91
CA SER A 67 6.60 7.36 -6.30
C SER A 67 5.40 6.65 -6.95
N TYR A 68 5.04 5.49 -6.43
CA TYR A 68 3.93 4.64 -6.87
C TYR A 68 3.22 4.07 -5.67
N THR A 69 2.02 3.54 -5.87
CA THR A 69 1.35 2.74 -4.85
C THR A 69 2.11 1.42 -4.68
N PHE A 70 2.79 1.24 -3.57
CA PHE A 70 3.55 0.02 -3.30
C PHE A 70 2.81 -0.96 -2.38
N ALA A 71 1.76 -0.52 -1.72
CA ALA A 71 0.93 -1.35 -0.87
C ALA A 71 -0.45 -0.71 -0.73
N ALA A 72 -1.44 -1.51 -0.39
CA ALA A 72 -2.77 -1.03 -0.09
C ALA A 72 -3.32 -1.80 1.10
N CYS A 73 -4.27 -1.20 1.81
CA CYS A 73 -4.94 -1.88 2.89
C CYS A 73 -6.38 -1.39 3.03
N TRP A 74 -7.18 -2.17 3.75
CA TRP A 74 -8.50 -1.72 4.19
C TRP A 74 -8.75 -2.23 5.59
N ALA A 75 -9.53 -1.45 6.34
CA ALA A 75 -9.84 -1.79 7.73
C ALA A 75 -10.97 -2.81 7.79
N THR A 76 -10.87 -3.70 8.78
CA THR A 76 -11.92 -4.64 9.14
C THR A 76 -12.22 -4.48 10.63
N LYS A 77 -13.26 -5.14 11.12
CA LYS A 77 -13.61 -5.09 12.54
C LYS A 77 -12.53 -5.68 13.43
N ILE A 78 -11.80 -6.67 12.92
CA ILE A 78 -10.77 -7.39 13.69
C ILE A 78 -9.36 -6.94 13.40
N GLY A 79 -9.15 -6.11 12.38
CA GLY A 79 -7.83 -5.64 12.01
C GLY A 79 -7.79 -4.95 10.66
N ILE A 80 -6.80 -5.30 9.85
CA ILE A 80 -6.65 -4.79 8.49
C ILE A 80 -6.35 -5.94 7.54
N ASN A 81 -6.70 -5.75 6.28
CA ASN A 81 -6.19 -6.58 5.20
C ASN A 81 -5.16 -5.73 4.45
N ILE A 82 -4.02 -6.33 4.09
CA ILE A 82 -2.95 -5.64 3.39
C ILE A 82 -2.56 -6.38 2.12
N ASP A 83 -2.21 -5.63 1.06
CA ASP A 83 -1.62 -6.21 -0.13
C ASP A 83 -0.35 -5.48 -0.54
N PHE A 84 0.52 -6.21 -1.21
CA PHE A 84 1.79 -5.68 -1.73
C PHE A 84 2.24 -6.51 -2.93
N SER A 85 3.15 -5.95 -3.73
CA SER A 85 3.65 -6.58 -4.96
C SER A 85 5.03 -7.20 -4.78
N SER A 86 5.33 -8.22 -5.60
CA SER A 86 6.66 -8.82 -5.68
C SER A 86 6.94 -9.24 -7.13
N GLU A 87 8.23 -9.22 -7.53
CA GLU A 87 8.68 -9.74 -8.82
C GLU A 87 8.74 -11.24 -8.86
N LYS A 88 8.90 -11.86 -7.72
CA LYS A 88 9.11 -13.32 -7.60
C LYS A 88 8.16 -13.91 -6.59
N GLU A 89 7.97 -15.21 -6.73
CA GLU A 89 7.19 -15.95 -5.77
C GLU A 89 7.90 -15.98 -4.42
N ILE A 90 7.18 -15.59 -3.37
CA ILE A 90 7.70 -15.54 -2.01
C ILE A 90 7.17 -16.75 -1.25
N GLN A 91 8.05 -17.41 -0.50
CA GLN A 91 7.65 -18.47 0.41
C GLN A 91 7.12 -17.86 1.70
N ILE A 92 5.80 -17.86 1.84
CA ILE A 92 5.14 -17.26 2.99
C ILE A 92 4.46 -18.36 3.80
N LYS A 93 4.84 -18.50 5.06
CA LYS A 93 4.29 -19.52 5.96
C LYS A 93 2.95 -19.13 6.56
N ARG A 94 2.70 -17.85 6.75
CA ARG A 94 1.43 -17.38 7.31
C ARG A 94 0.33 -17.40 6.26
N LYS A 95 -0.92 -17.42 6.70
CA LYS A 95 -2.08 -17.45 5.80
C LYS A 95 -2.08 -16.24 4.89
N HIS A 96 -2.22 -16.48 3.58
CA HIS A 96 -2.22 -15.42 2.58
C HIS A 96 -2.93 -15.90 1.32
N LYS A 97 -3.22 -14.95 0.44
CA LYS A 97 -3.66 -15.21 -0.93
C LYS A 97 -2.63 -14.60 -1.88
N VAL A 98 -2.50 -15.16 -3.07
CA VAL A 98 -1.59 -14.63 -4.08
C VAL A 98 -2.27 -14.64 -5.44
N ASN A 99 -2.09 -13.54 -6.19
CA ASN A 99 -2.50 -13.44 -7.58
C ASN A 99 -1.25 -13.19 -8.43
N ARG A 100 -1.03 -14.05 -9.42
CA ARG A 100 0.03 -13.83 -10.39
C ARG A 100 -0.53 -13.02 -11.54
N LEU A 101 -0.03 -11.79 -11.72
CA LEU A 101 -0.49 -10.89 -12.76
C LEU A 101 0.29 -11.04 -14.07
N SER A 102 1.56 -11.43 -13.97
CA SER A 102 2.43 -11.65 -15.12
C SER A 102 3.58 -12.57 -14.70
N ALA A 103 4.51 -12.85 -15.63
CA ALA A 103 5.67 -13.71 -15.35
C ALA A 103 6.51 -13.18 -14.17
N ASN A 104 6.59 -11.86 -14.00
CA ASN A 104 7.41 -11.22 -12.98
C ASN A 104 6.61 -10.32 -12.05
N ARG A 105 5.32 -10.62 -11.85
CA ARG A 105 4.50 -9.81 -10.98
C ARG A 105 3.48 -10.63 -10.21
N TYR A 106 3.59 -10.57 -8.90
CA TYR A 106 2.71 -11.23 -7.94
C TYR A 106 2.15 -10.19 -6.98
N VAL A 107 0.90 -10.35 -6.59
CA VAL A 107 0.29 -9.53 -5.54
C VAL A 107 -0.13 -10.46 -4.42
N TYR A 108 0.33 -10.18 -3.22
CA TYR A 108 0.05 -10.95 -2.02
C TYR A 108 -0.93 -10.21 -1.14
N TYR A 109 -1.89 -10.95 -0.60
CA TYR A 109 -2.93 -10.42 0.30
C TYR A 109 -2.88 -11.17 1.62
N MET A 110 -2.92 -10.46 2.73
CA MET A 110 -2.99 -11.10 4.04
C MET A 110 -3.74 -10.26 5.07
N ASP A 111 -4.36 -10.95 6.03
CA ASP A 111 -5.06 -10.33 7.13
C ASP A 111 -4.11 -10.13 8.30
N ILE A 112 -4.21 -8.97 8.95
CA ILE A 112 -3.45 -8.61 10.14
C ILE A 112 -4.45 -8.32 11.25
N SER A 113 -4.39 -9.08 12.33
CA SER A 113 -5.29 -8.92 13.47
C SER A 113 -4.57 -8.55 14.76
N SER A 114 -3.24 -8.50 14.74
CA SER A 114 -2.43 -8.18 15.92
C SER A 114 -1.16 -7.43 15.51
N GLU A 115 -0.67 -6.57 16.38
CA GLU A 115 0.57 -5.81 16.15
C GLU A 115 1.78 -6.73 15.96
N ASN A 116 1.76 -7.91 16.56
CA ASN A 116 2.83 -8.90 16.41
C ASN A 116 2.96 -9.41 14.97
N GLU A 117 1.90 -9.33 14.20
CA GLU A 117 1.91 -9.73 12.78
C GLU A 117 2.52 -8.65 11.88
N ILE A 118 2.61 -7.40 12.36
CA ILE A 118 3.34 -6.33 11.69
C ILE A 118 4.79 -6.41 12.15
N ASP A 119 5.45 -7.46 11.73
CA ASP A 119 6.80 -7.82 12.16
C ASP A 119 7.86 -7.43 11.11
N SER A 120 9.12 -7.76 11.40
CA SER A 120 10.23 -7.44 10.50
C SER A 120 10.10 -8.16 9.16
N GLU A 121 9.48 -9.33 9.14
CA GLU A 121 9.24 -10.09 7.90
C GLU A 121 8.26 -9.34 6.99
N LEU A 122 7.12 -8.90 7.51
CA LEU A 122 6.14 -8.13 6.74
C LEU A 122 6.76 -6.81 6.26
N ILE A 123 7.45 -6.10 7.14
CA ILE A 123 8.12 -4.85 6.79
C ILE A 123 9.17 -5.07 5.70
N GLY A 124 9.87 -6.19 5.73
CA GLY A 124 10.82 -6.57 4.69
C GLY A 124 10.15 -6.73 3.33
N TRP A 125 9.00 -7.39 3.27
CA TRP A 125 8.24 -7.53 2.02
C TRP A 125 7.73 -6.19 1.51
N LEU A 126 7.25 -5.33 2.40
CA LEU A 126 6.79 -3.99 2.03
C LEU A 126 7.95 -3.12 1.53
N LYS A 127 9.11 -3.26 2.13
CA LYS A 127 10.32 -2.56 1.71
C LYS A 127 10.74 -2.98 0.30
N ASP A 128 10.69 -4.26 0.01
CA ASP A 128 10.99 -4.77 -1.33
C ASP A 128 10.01 -4.23 -2.35
N SER A 129 8.71 -4.19 -2.03
CA SER A 129 7.68 -3.63 -2.90
C SER A 129 7.92 -2.12 -3.14
N TYR A 130 8.31 -1.40 -2.12
CA TYR A 130 8.63 0.03 -2.18
C TYR A 130 9.80 0.30 -3.13
N HIS A 131 10.88 -0.46 -3.02
CA HIS A 131 12.08 -0.27 -3.83
C HIS A 131 11.95 -0.84 -5.24
N LEU A 132 11.17 -1.88 -5.42
CA LEU A 132 10.94 -2.51 -6.71
C LEU A 132 10.47 -1.50 -7.77
N LYS A 133 9.44 -0.73 -7.45
CA LYS A 133 8.88 0.25 -8.39
C LYS A 133 9.82 1.42 -8.63
N ASN A 134 10.60 1.80 -7.66
CA ASN A 134 11.62 2.84 -7.81
C ASN A 134 12.74 2.39 -8.75
N ILE A 135 13.13 1.11 -8.69
CA ILE A 135 14.16 0.52 -9.58
C ILE A 135 13.63 0.48 -11.01
N GLU A 136 12.41 -0.02 -11.23
CA GLU A 136 11.79 -0.04 -12.55
C GLU A 136 11.76 1.34 -13.19
N ASN A 137 11.39 2.36 -12.40
CA ASN A 137 11.33 3.73 -12.86
C ASN A 137 12.70 4.25 -13.29
N LYS A 138 13.75 3.92 -12.54
CA LYS A 138 15.12 4.30 -12.87
C LYS A 138 15.59 3.64 -14.18
N GLU A 139 15.28 2.35 -14.34
CA GLU A 139 15.63 1.62 -15.56
C GLU A 139 14.94 2.23 -16.78
N GLN A 140 13.67 2.61 -16.66
CA GLN A 140 12.95 3.28 -17.72
C GLN A 140 13.55 4.63 -18.09
N LEU A 141 14.06 5.36 -17.12
CA LEU A 141 14.70 6.66 -17.35
C LEU A 141 16.07 6.53 -18.02
N LEU A 142 16.76 5.41 -17.80
CA LEU A 142 18.06 5.13 -18.38
C LEU A 142 17.99 4.50 -19.77
N ALA A 143 16.86 3.94 -20.10
CA ALA A 143 16.62 3.36 -21.41
C ALA A 143 16.18 4.43 -22.41
#